data_cf9f7968a5df3edcd5770b25ccd71dd8
#
_entry.id   cf9f7968a5df3edcd5770b25ccd71dd8
#
_cell.length_a   1.000
_cell.length_b   1.000
_cell.length_c   1.000
_cell.angle_alpha   90.00
_cell.angle_beta   90.00
_cell.angle_gamma   90.00
#
_symmetry.space_group_name_H-M   'P 1'
#
loop_
_entity.id
_entity.type
_entity.pdbx_description
1 polymer ?
#
loop_
_entity_poly.entity_id
_entity_poly.type
_entity_poly.pdbx_seq_one_letter_code
_entity_poly.pdbx_strand_id
1 'polypeptide(L)'
;MTQANESLRVSSMGMSRRAFLSAAGLMGLAVGAAGTLAAGEVSVAHADEPVDVATNGGFDCMRTFGDNTAYLPVKKAEWTQLNGPVGFEAEPVDPSLISRTDTCDFLVIGVGIGGMTAGLHAADEGANVIGIEKMHAGRMAWESVGGYNTRMQQELNNVPDPTEYMEAIMRASMWRARADAVWGFIQGSGAAVDFLNDMVIKGGKGVSFFSTEQPPAANKMDVIQAEHKINVPEGVEWKSWLKGGFVWDSLLTTAETYPNFDIRYNTAGVQLTQDASGRITGAIAKDAEGYYAIEAAKGVLLATGGYEANPALMQAWMRPEDYQTVKPLAPCMGPTGDGHMMGLAVGAAMDPVPHCIMNFRSVSQLNANKCMTAGIWVNHRGRRFVNEGLPFNYAANAINIARIGGHPVWFVFDDAAVAARLEAMPALRDDIAASEADGTLVKADTIEDLAAAMGADPAELAATIETFNGYFEGVEPRDAQFNRDLGKSAPIAQGPFYAGQHTCQALVTVSGLIINENAQVLNENDEVIEGLYATGNASGGLFSDAYPRHLPATSTGRAVTFGYVAATHALKGE
;
A
#
# COMPACT_ATOMS: atom_id res chain seq x y z
N MET A 1 41.90 -42.64 -9.79
CA MET A 1 42.18 -41.44 -10.56
C MET A 1 41.30 -40.32 -9.99
N THR A 2 41.95 -39.57 -9.20
CA THR A 2 41.51 -38.46 -8.36
C THR A 2 41.65 -37.15 -9.13
N GLN A 3 40.63 -36.32 -9.14
CA GLN A 3 40.67 -34.87 -9.26
C GLN A 3 39.35 -34.37 -8.68
N ALA A 4 39.33 -33.93 -7.48
CA ALA A 4 39.72 -32.64 -6.94
C ALA A 4 38.55 -31.64 -7.11
N ASN A 5 37.66 -31.66 -6.10
CA ASN A 5 36.75 -30.56 -5.76
C ASN A 5 37.60 -29.44 -5.12
N GLU A 6 37.91 -28.40 -5.85
CA GLU A 6 38.36 -27.13 -5.29
C GLU A 6 37.13 -26.26 -4.94
N SER A 7 36.77 -26.31 -3.68
CA SER A 7 35.92 -25.34 -3.05
C SER A 7 36.67 -24.00 -3.00
N LEU A 8 36.18 -23.01 -3.71
CA LEU A 8 36.58 -21.61 -3.55
C LEU A 8 36.23 -21.15 -2.12
N ARG A 9 37.18 -21.31 -1.23
CA ARG A 9 37.22 -20.54 0.01
C ARG A 9 37.61 -19.11 -0.34
N VAL A 10 36.65 -18.22 -0.35
CA VAL A 10 36.92 -16.79 -0.30
C VAL A 10 37.49 -16.50 1.08
N SER A 11 38.81 -16.29 1.12
CA SER A 11 39.49 -15.82 2.32
C SER A 11 38.93 -14.46 2.70
N SER A 12 38.63 -14.28 3.97
CA SER A 12 38.23 -13.02 4.61
C SER A 12 39.38 -11.99 4.54
N MET A 13 39.58 -11.37 3.39
CA MET A 13 40.25 -10.07 3.34
C MET A 13 39.18 -9.02 3.58
N GLY A 14 39.38 -8.21 4.61
CA GLY A 14 38.48 -7.17 5.06
C GLY A 14 38.21 -6.10 4.00
N MET A 15 37.32 -6.41 3.07
CA MET A 15 36.69 -5.39 2.27
C MET A 15 35.53 -4.81 3.09
N SER A 16 35.52 -3.50 3.21
CA SER A 16 34.40 -2.83 3.87
C SER A 16 33.10 -3.20 3.13
N ARG A 17 31.98 -3.32 3.86
CA ARG A 17 30.65 -3.56 3.31
C ARG A 17 30.32 -2.63 2.13
N ARG A 18 30.88 -1.43 2.13
CA ARG A 18 30.78 -0.44 1.05
C ARG A 18 31.37 -0.93 -0.28
N ALA A 19 32.51 -1.60 -0.25
CA ALA A 19 33.16 -2.14 -1.44
C ALA A 19 32.38 -3.33 -2.03
N PHE A 20 31.74 -4.13 -1.17
CA PHE A 20 30.90 -5.26 -1.60
C PHE A 20 29.60 -4.79 -2.27
N LEU A 21 28.94 -3.79 -1.72
CA LEU A 21 27.69 -3.24 -2.28
C LEU A 21 27.93 -2.47 -3.60
N SER A 22 29.07 -1.78 -3.71
CA SER A 22 29.48 -1.14 -4.96
C SER A 22 29.78 -2.17 -6.06
N ALA A 23 30.37 -3.32 -5.70
CA ALA A 23 30.64 -4.40 -6.63
C ALA A 23 29.37 -5.16 -7.05
N ALA A 24 28.41 -5.35 -6.14
CA ALA A 24 27.13 -5.98 -6.45
C ALA A 24 26.24 -5.07 -7.32
N GLY A 25 26.24 -3.76 -7.08
CA GLY A 25 25.56 -2.77 -7.92
C GLY A 25 26.12 -2.71 -9.35
N LEU A 26 27.44 -2.83 -9.51
CA LEU A 26 28.10 -2.85 -10.82
C LEU A 26 27.89 -4.19 -11.57
N MET A 27 27.79 -5.32 -10.87
CA MET A 27 27.48 -6.60 -11.51
C MET A 27 26.02 -6.70 -11.97
N GLY A 28 25.08 -6.07 -11.28
CA GLY A 28 23.69 -5.97 -11.70
C GLY A 28 23.51 -5.16 -13.00
N LEU A 29 24.36 -4.16 -13.21
CA LEU A 29 24.38 -3.34 -14.43
C LEU A 29 25.08 -4.05 -15.62
N ALA A 30 26.02 -4.96 -15.36
CA ALA A 30 26.76 -5.66 -16.41
C ALA A 30 25.97 -6.80 -17.06
N VAL A 31 24.99 -7.39 -16.39
CA VAL A 31 24.13 -8.46 -16.94
C VAL A 31 23.01 -7.88 -17.80
N GLY A 32 22.63 -6.62 -17.62
CA GLY A 32 21.62 -5.92 -18.43
C GLY A 32 22.12 -5.43 -19.80
N ALA A 33 23.44 -5.44 -20.06
CA ALA A 33 24.01 -4.82 -21.27
C ALA A 33 24.16 -5.77 -22.48
N ALA A 34 23.77 -7.04 -22.40
CA ALA A 34 23.95 -8.02 -23.48
C ALA A 34 22.66 -8.46 -24.19
N GLY A 35 21.55 -7.80 -23.95
CA GLY A 35 20.28 -8.07 -24.63
C GLY A 35 19.70 -6.79 -25.21
N THR A 36 20.06 -6.46 -26.45
CA THR A 36 19.38 -5.41 -27.23
C THR A 36 17.98 -5.87 -27.62
N LEU A 37 17.01 -5.65 -26.74
CA LEU A 37 15.63 -5.44 -27.11
C LEU A 37 15.27 -4.08 -26.54
N ALA A 38 14.68 -3.22 -27.38
CA ALA A 38 14.26 -1.90 -27.02
C ALA A 38 13.32 -1.91 -25.80
N ALA A 39 13.94 -1.95 -24.63
CA ALA A 39 13.26 -1.57 -23.40
C ALA A 39 13.14 -0.06 -23.47
N GLY A 40 11.92 0.43 -23.62
CA GLY A 40 11.62 1.81 -23.29
C GLY A 40 12.30 2.12 -21.97
N GLU A 41 13.02 3.19 -21.90
CA GLU A 41 13.76 3.64 -20.74
C GLU A 41 12.87 3.52 -19.50
N VAL A 42 13.17 2.54 -18.64
CA VAL A 42 12.75 2.62 -17.25
C VAL A 42 13.57 3.78 -16.72
N SER A 43 13.00 4.99 -16.78
CA SER A 43 13.57 6.10 -16.06
C SER A 43 13.53 5.71 -14.58
N VAL A 44 14.64 5.25 -14.08
CA VAL A 44 14.92 5.31 -12.65
C VAL A 44 14.86 6.80 -12.36
N ALA A 45 13.76 7.25 -11.78
CA ALA A 45 13.67 8.62 -11.30
C ALA A 45 14.87 8.83 -10.37
N HIS A 46 15.85 9.56 -10.85
CA HIS A 46 16.89 10.06 -9.97
C HIS A 46 16.19 10.94 -8.94
N ALA A 47 16.62 10.87 -7.69
CA ALA A 47 16.08 11.63 -6.58
C ALA A 47 16.11 13.15 -6.77
N ASP A 48 16.66 13.63 -7.87
CA ASP A 48 16.88 15.04 -8.20
C ASP A 48 15.94 15.55 -9.31
N GLU A 49 15.08 14.71 -9.89
CA GLU A 49 14.08 15.19 -10.86
C GLU A 49 12.70 15.26 -10.21
N PRO A 50 11.94 16.36 -10.40
CA PRO A 50 10.57 16.43 -9.92
C PRO A 50 9.79 15.29 -10.57
N VAL A 51 9.13 14.47 -9.74
CA VAL A 51 8.26 13.39 -10.21
C VAL A 51 7.10 14.06 -10.94
N ASP A 52 7.13 14.02 -12.27
CA ASP A 52 6.00 14.44 -13.09
C ASP A 52 4.87 13.43 -12.89
N VAL A 53 3.96 13.78 -12.00
CA VAL A 53 2.86 12.92 -11.63
C VAL A 53 1.74 13.18 -12.62
N ALA A 54 1.69 12.36 -13.65
CA ALA A 54 0.60 12.36 -14.61
C ALA A 54 -0.73 12.31 -13.86
N THR A 55 -1.56 13.30 -14.08
CA THR A 55 -2.91 13.41 -13.53
C THR A 55 -3.74 12.21 -13.97
N ASN A 56 -3.88 11.24 -13.10
CA ASN A 56 -4.72 10.09 -13.34
C ASN A 56 -6.18 10.48 -13.07
N GLY A 57 -6.84 11.02 -14.09
CA GLY A 57 -8.28 11.25 -14.07
C GLY A 57 -8.77 12.40 -13.18
N GLY A 58 -8.05 13.52 -13.11
CA GLY A 58 -8.53 14.74 -12.47
C GLY A 58 -8.31 14.80 -10.93
N PHE A 59 -7.40 14.00 -10.42
CA PHE A 59 -6.97 14.06 -9.05
C PHE A 59 -5.92 15.17 -8.90
N ASP A 60 -6.34 16.36 -8.51
CA ASP A 60 -5.46 17.52 -8.30
C ASP A 60 -4.56 17.40 -7.04
N CYS A 61 -4.62 16.25 -6.36
CA CYS A 61 -3.69 15.91 -5.28
C CYS A 61 -2.29 15.53 -5.78
N MET A 62 -2.10 15.51 -7.10
CA MET A 62 -0.90 15.06 -7.78
C MET A 62 0.08 16.19 -8.06
N ARG A 63 0.04 17.26 -7.28
CA ARG A 63 1.08 18.30 -7.38
C ARG A 63 2.41 17.69 -6.97
N THR A 64 3.38 17.82 -7.83
CA THR A 64 4.77 17.54 -7.50
C THR A 64 5.16 18.39 -6.30
N PHE A 65 5.34 17.73 -5.19
CA PHE A 65 6.06 18.31 -4.08
C PHE A 65 7.51 18.10 -4.43
N GLY A 66 8.26 19.18 -4.56
CA GLY A 66 9.67 19.11 -4.83
C GLY A 66 10.35 18.04 -3.96
N ASP A 67 11.53 17.69 -4.25
CA ASP A 67 12.28 16.60 -3.65
C ASP A 67 11.88 16.26 -2.20
N ASN A 68 10.94 15.30 -2.05
CA ASN A 68 10.47 14.83 -0.75
C ASN A 68 11.59 14.18 0.07
N THR A 69 12.70 13.82 -0.57
CA THR A 69 13.88 13.29 0.09
C THR A 69 14.75 14.39 0.70
N ALA A 70 14.56 15.65 0.33
CA ALA A 70 15.34 16.78 0.86
C ALA A 70 15.09 17.05 2.36
N TYR A 71 14.03 16.49 2.91
CA TYR A 71 13.68 16.65 4.31
C TYR A 71 14.27 15.59 5.25
N LEU A 72 14.85 14.52 4.70
CA LEU A 72 15.40 13.46 5.53
C LEU A 72 16.90 13.70 5.75
N PRO A 73 17.35 13.99 6.97
CA PRO A 73 18.77 14.09 7.29
C PRO A 73 19.39 12.69 7.42
N VAL A 74 18.99 11.81 6.53
CA VAL A 74 19.33 10.40 6.60
C VAL A 74 20.39 10.10 5.57
N LYS A 75 21.57 9.67 5.99
CA LYS A 75 22.48 8.97 5.10
C LYS A 75 21.75 7.78 4.50
N LYS A 76 21.91 7.56 3.20
CA LYS A 76 21.51 6.31 2.57
C LYS A 76 22.10 5.17 3.41
N ALA A 77 21.26 4.52 4.20
CA ALA A 77 21.67 3.46 5.08
C ALA A 77 22.26 2.30 4.27
N GLU A 78 23.22 1.63 4.86
CA GLU A 78 23.62 0.30 4.42
C GLU A 78 22.55 -0.67 4.93
N TRP A 79 21.49 -0.89 4.17
CA TRP A 79 20.52 -1.92 4.52
C TRP A 79 20.98 -3.28 4.05
N THR A 80 20.78 -4.24 4.92
CA THR A 80 20.88 -5.63 4.51
C THR A 80 19.66 -5.95 3.66
N GLN A 81 19.90 -6.41 2.46
CA GLN A 81 18.86 -7.01 1.62
C GLN A 81 18.25 -8.22 2.34
N LEU A 82 17.06 -8.64 1.89
CA LEU A 82 16.34 -9.85 2.30
C LEU A 82 17.13 -10.77 3.23
N ASN A 83 16.66 -10.98 4.46
CA ASN A 83 17.17 -11.91 5.47
C ASN A 83 18.26 -11.40 6.44
N GLY A 84 18.45 -10.12 6.58
CA GLY A 84 19.32 -9.61 7.64
C GLY A 84 18.72 -8.41 8.37
N PRO A 85 19.23 -8.05 9.55
CA PRO A 85 18.81 -6.83 10.21
C PRO A 85 19.12 -5.63 9.33
N VAL A 86 18.15 -4.75 9.13
CA VAL A 86 18.35 -3.51 8.40
C VAL A 86 19.07 -2.53 9.31
N GLY A 87 20.36 -2.32 9.03
CA GLY A 87 21.11 -1.25 9.70
C GLY A 87 20.73 0.09 9.13
N PHE A 88 20.42 1.03 9.99
CA PHE A 88 20.13 2.40 9.62
C PHE A 88 20.94 3.37 10.48
N GLU A 89 21.68 4.28 9.83
CA GLU A 89 22.36 5.37 10.49
C GLU A 89 21.77 6.70 10.04
N ALA A 90 21.23 7.46 10.97
CA ALA A 90 20.78 8.83 10.74
C ALA A 90 21.93 9.81 10.99
N GLU A 91 22.11 10.79 10.11
CA GLU A 91 22.88 11.98 10.48
C GLU A 91 22.01 12.88 11.35
N PRO A 92 22.41 13.12 12.60
CA PRO A 92 21.66 14.03 13.45
C PRO A 92 21.72 15.46 12.88
N VAL A 93 20.59 16.15 12.97
CA VAL A 93 20.51 17.58 12.62
C VAL A 93 21.46 18.36 13.56
N ASP A 94 22.30 19.22 12.97
CA ASP A 94 23.18 20.09 13.75
C ASP A 94 22.33 20.99 14.68
N PRO A 95 22.53 20.92 16.00
CA PRO A 95 21.77 21.72 16.96
C PRO A 95 21.81 23.23 16.70
N SER A 96 22.87 23.71 16.05
CA SER A 96 23.00 25.14 15.70
C SER A 96 22.02 25.61 14.61
N LEU A 97 21.43 24.68 13.89
CA LEU A 97 20.41 24.96 12.86
C LEU A 97 18.99 25.08 13.42
N ILE A 98 18.79 24.72 14.69
CA ILE A 98 17.48 24.76 15.35
C ILE A 98 17.16 26.19 15.74
N SER A 99 16.18 26.79 15.05
CA SER A 99 15.84 28.21 15.19
C SER A 99 14.93 28.51 16.37
N ARG A 100 14.07 27.56 16.77
CA ARG A 100 13.09 27.70 17.87
C ARG A 100 12.70 26.34 18.44
N THR A 101 12.02 26.35 19.57
CA THR A 101 11.39 25.17 20.17
C THR A 101 9.92 25.49 20.44
N ASP A 102 9.03 24.69 19.92
CA ASP A 102 7.60 24.71 20.19
C ASP A 102 7.25 23.56 21.15
N THR A 103 6.14 23.65 21.87
CA THR A 103 5.73 22.64 22.85
C THR A 103 4.28 22.22 22.65
N CYS A 104 3.97 20.95 22.90
CA CYS A 104 2.63 20.42 22.90
C CYS A 104 2.51 19.25 23.90
N ASP A 105 1.29 18.77 24.12
CA ASP A 105 1.07 17.53 24.85
C ASP A 105 1.34 16.31 23.97
N PHE A 106 0.82 16.33 22.74
CA PHE A 106 0.93 15.21 21.80
C PHE A 106 1.32 15.70 20.40
N LEU A 107 2.38 15.12 19.85
CA LEU A 107 2.86 15.45 18.50
C LEU A 107 2.44 14.36 17.52
N VAL A 108 1.80 14.76 16.41
CA VAL A 108 1.43 13.88 15.30
C VAL A 108 2.29 14.21 14.08
N ILE A 109 3.09 13.25 13.63
CA ILE A 109 3.92 13.37 12.41
C ILE A 109 3.24 12.62 11.26
N GLY A 110 2.71 13.38 10.31
CA GLY A 110 1.86 12.91 9.22
C GLY A 110 0.37 13.08 9.54
N VAL A 111 -0.29 14.01 8.85
CA VAL A 111 -1.72 14.29 9.04
C VAL A 111 -2.50 13.66 7.89
N GLY A 112 -2.37 12.33 7.72
CA GLY A 112 -3.30 11.49 6.98
C GLY A 112 -4.47 11.05 7.87
N ILE A 113 -5.31 10.10 7.41
CA ILE A 113 -6.51 9.70 8.16
C ILE A 113 -6.21 9.22 9.58
N GLY A 114 -5.12 8.47 9.79
CA GLY A 114 -4.72 8.02 11.13
C GLY A 114 -4.26 9.18 12.02
N GLY A 115 -3.42 10.07 11.49
CA GLY A 115 -2.95 11.24 12.24
C GLY A 115 -4.07 12.25 12.54
N MET A 116 -4.99 12.46 11.59
CA MET A 116 -6.17 13.31 11.80
C MET A 116 -7.07 12.73 12.89
N THR A 117 -7.32 11.42 12.88
CA THR A 117 -8.12 10.76 13.92
C THR A 117 -7.47 10.91 15.30
N ALA A 118 -6.15 10.67 15.38
CA ALA A 118 -5.39 10.82 16.62
C ALA A 118 -5.40 12.25 17.14
N GLY A 119 -5.14 13.22 16.26
CA GLY A 119 -5.09 14.64 16.62
C GLY A 119 -6.43 15.17 17.08
N LEU A 120 -7.52 14.83 16.37
CA LEU A 120 -8.88 15.19 16.78
C LEU A 120 -9.26 14.54 18.11
N HIS A 121 -8.92 13.27 18.31
CA HIS A 121 -9.22 12.57 19.56
C HIS A 121 -8.45 13.18 20.74
N ALA A 122 -7.17 13.44 20.58
CA ALA A 122 -6.37 14.06 21.62
C ALA A 122 -6.87 15.48 21.95
N ALA A 123 -7.24 16.24 20.93
CA ALA A 123 -7.79 17.60 21.12
C ALA A 123 -9.18 17.59 21.78
N ASP A 124 -10.03 16.62 21.45
CA ASP A 124 -11.35 16.44 22.08
C ASP A 124 -11.23 16.07 23.57
N GLU A 125 -10.17 15.34 23.94
CA GLU A 125 -9.79 15.05 25.34
C GLU A 125 -9.09 16.25 26.03
N GLY A 126 -8.93 17.39 25.36
CA GLY A 126 -8.41 18.64 25.91
C GLY A 126 -6.90 18.81 25.84
N ALA A 127 -6.16 17.93 25.18
CA ALA A 127 -4.72 18.07 24.99
C ALA A 127 -4.39 19.15 23.95
N ASN A 128 -3.22 19.80 24.10
CA ASN A 128 -2.65 20.64 23.06
C ASN A 128 -1.90 19.75 22.06
N VAL A 129 -2.33 19.76 20.83
CA VAL A 129 -1.81 18.89 19.76
C VAL A 129 -1.14 19.72 18.67
N ILE A 130 0.05 19.32 18.26
CA ILE A 130 0.66 19.80 17.02
C ILE A 130 0.65 18.63 16.04
N GLY A 131 0.04 18.85 14.87
CA GLY A 131 0.09 17.93 13.73
C GLY A 131 0.95 18.51 12.62
N ILE A 132 2.01 17.84 12.22
CA ILE A 132 2.85 18.27 11.09
C ILE A 132 2.65 17.37 9.88
N GLU A 133 2.49 17.99 8.70
CA GLU A 133 2.32 17.30 7.43
C GLU A 133 3.30 17.88 6.40
N LYS A 134 4.14 17.01 5.84
CA LYS A 134 5.16 17.46 4.88
C LYS A 134 4.56 17.96 3.56
N MET A 135 3.37 17.49 3.23
CA MET A 135 2.64 17.87 2.05
C MET A 135 1.84 19.16 2.31
N HIS A 136 1.31 19.78 1.23
CA HIS A 136 0.44 20.97 1.35
C HIS A 136 -0.97 20.65 1.87
N ALA A 137 -1.33 19.37 1.93
CA ALA A 137 -2.61 18.90 2.44
C ALA A 137 -2.48 17.45 2.91
N GLY A 138 -3.20 17.10 3.96
CA GLY A 138 -3.44 15.71 4.31
C GLY A 138 -4.64 15.15 3.55
N ARG A 139 -4.97 13.87 3.76
CA ARG A 139 -6.14 13.25 3.13
C ARG A 139 -6.48 11.85 3.64
N MET A 140 -7.68 11.40 3.28
CA MET A 140 -8.07 10.00 3.29
C MET A 140 -7.92 9.43 1.87
N ALA A 141 -7.10 8.39 1.72
CA ALA A 141 -6.75 7.84 0.41
C ALA A 141 -7.76 6.84 -0.16
N TRP A 142 -8.77 6.41 0.61
CA TRP A 142 -9.67 5.34 0.22
C TRP A 142 -11.14 5.66 0.51
N GLU A 143 -12.06 4.77 0.07
CA GLU A 143 -13.51 4.96 0.09
C GLU A 143 -14.23 4.26 1.25
N SER A 144 -13.48 3.65 2.17
CA SER A 144 -14.05 2.89 3.28
C SER A 144 -13.07 2.73 4.44
N VAL A 145 -13.58 2.36 5.61
CA VAL A 145 -12.82 2.06 6.81
C VAL A 145 -13.24 0.72 7.39
N GLY A 146 -12.28 -0.12 7.79
CA GLY A 146 -12.53 -1.40 8.46
C GLY A 146 -12.64 -1.23 9.96
N GLY A 147 -13.58 -1.92 10.58
CA GLY A 147 -13.76 -1.92 12.03
C GLY A 147 -14.52 -3.14 12.51
N TYR A 148 -14.45 -3.37 13.80
CA TYR A 148 -15.11 -4.47 14.50
C TYR A 148 -15.96 -3.90 15.63
N ASN A 149 -17.19 -4.41 15.75
CA ASN A 149 -18.14 -4.08 16.84
C ASN A 149 -18.49 -2.59 16.94
N THR A 150 -18.64 -1.93 15.79
CA THR A 150 -19.10 -0.53 15.71
C THR A 150 -20.60 -0.42 16.01
N ARG A 151 -21.07 0.77 16.42
CA ARG A 151 -22.52 1.07 16.56
C ARG A 151 -23.31 0.68 15.30
N MET A 152 -22.75 0.98 14.13
CA MET A 152 -23.38 0.64 12.83
C MET A 152 -23.53 -0.87 12.62
N GLN A 153 -22.56 -1.68 13.05
CA GLN A 153 -22.66 -3.14 12.99
C GLN A 153 -23.65 -3.69 14.03
N GLN A 154 -23.67 -3.10 15.22
CA GLN A 154 -24.61 -3.49 16.29
C GLN A 154 -26.07 -3.20 15.88
N GLU A 155 -26.34 -2.04 15.27
CA GLU A 155 -27.67 -1.69 14.76
C GLU A 155 -28.19 -2.65 13.69
N LEU A 156 -27.29 -3.22 12.89
CA LEU A 156 -27.60 -4.24 11.89
C LEU A 156 -27.64 -5.67 12.46
N ASN A 157 -27.32 -5.84 13.76
CA ASN A 157 -27.08 -7.14 14.36
C ASN A 157 -26.09 -8.00 13.55
N ASN A 158 -25.02 -7.38 13.07
CA ASN A 158 -24.02 -7.94 12.18
C ASN A 158 -22.60 -7.77 12.73
N VAL A 159 -22.40 -8.14 14.00
CA VAL A 159 -21.09 -8.17 14.64
C VAL A 159 -20.54 -9.59 14.50
N PRO A 160 -19.42 -9.80 13.81
CA PRO A 160 -18.79 -11.11 13.68
C PRO A 160 -18.27 -11.63 15.02
N ASP A 161 -18.02 -12.94 15.10
CA ASP A 161 -17.31 -13.50 16.26
C ASP A 161 -15.86 -12.94 16.29
N PRO A 162 -15.38 -12.43 17.43
CA PRO A 162 -14.04 -11.85 17.51
C PRO A 162 -12.92 -12.86 17.25
N THR A 163 -13.16 -14.15 17.55
CA THR A 163 -12.15 -15.20 17.32
C THR A 163 -12.07 -15.57 15.83
N GLU A 164 -13.18 -15.55 15.11
CA GLU A 164 -13.20 -15.70 13.65
C GLU A 164 -12.49 -14.52 12.97
N TYR A 165 -12.70 -13.30 13.50
CA TYR A 165 -12.04 -12.11 13.02
C TYR A 165 -10.52 -12.19 13.23
N MET A 166 -10.10 -12.58 14.46
CA MET A 166 -8.70 -12.86 14.79
C MET A 166 -8.09 -13.89 13.85
N GLU A 167 -8.77 -15.04 13.68
CA GLU A 167 -8.28 -16.13 12.84
C GLU A 167 -8.13 -15.72 11.38
N ALA A 168 -9.04 -14.89 10.84
CA ALA A 168 -8.96 -14.40 9.47
C ALA A 168 -7.69 -13.56 9.21
N ILE A 169 -7.30 -12.69 10.15
CA ILE A 169 -6.05 -11.93 10.06
C ILE A 169 -4.84 -12.87 10.17
N MET A 170 -4.85 -13.76 11.15
CA MET A 170 -3.74 -14.70 11.39
C MET A 170 -3.52 -15.63 10.19
N ARG A 171 -4.59 -16.17 9.60
CA ARG A 171 -4.51 -16.99 8.37
C ARG A 171 -3.94 -16.20 7.18
N ALA A 172 -4.39 -14.95 6.98
CA ALA A 172 -3.90 -14.13 5.88
C ALA A 172 -2.40 -13.83 6.00
N SER A 173 -1.93 -13.63 7.23
CA SER A 173 -0.51 -13.39 7.55
C SER A 173 0.32 -14.68 7.67
N MET A 174 -0.22 -15.84 7.35
CA MET A 174 0.44 -17.14 7.59
C MET A 174 0.87 -17.34 9.04
N TRP A 175 0.07 -16.83 10.00
CA TRP A 175 0.32 -16.84 11.44
C TRP A 175 1.61 -16.10 11.87
N ARG A 176 2.02 -15.10 11.07
CA ARG A 176 3.18 -14.25 11.35
C ARG A 176 2.81 -12.86 11.89
N ALA A 177 1.50 -12.53 11.92
CA ALA A 177 1.03 -11.33 12.59
C ALA A 177 1.20 -11.47 14.13
N ARG A 178 1.32 -10.34 14.81
CA ARG A 178 1.40 -10.28 16.27
C ARG A 178 0.00 -10.35 16.86
N ALA A 179 -0.21 -11.29 17.76
CA ALA A 179 -1.52 -11.51 18.37
C ALA A 179 -1.98 -10.30 19.22
N ASP A 180 -1.06 -9.65 19.92
CA ASP A 180 -1.33 -8.44 20.71
C ASP A 180 -1.81 -7.27 19.81
N ALA A 181 -1.12 -6.99 18.71
CA ALA A 181 -1.53 -5.97 17.75
C ALA A 181 -2.89 -6.31 17.11
N VAL A 182 -3.15 -7.58 16.77
CA VAL A 182 -4.44 -7.99 16.21
C VAL A 182 -5.56 -7.81 17.23
N TRP A 183 -5.35 -8.19 18.49
CA TRP A 183 -6.33 -7.97 19.55
C TRP A 183 -6.54 -6.49 19.86
N GLY A 184 -5.46 -5.67 19.85
CA GLY A 184 -5.57 -4.21 19.98
C GLY A 184 -6.46 -3.60 18.89
N PHE A 185 -6.30 -4.08 17.63
CA PHE A 185 -7.19 -3.69 16.54
C PHE A 185 -8.65 -4.11 16.79
N ILE A 186 -8.90 -5.36 17.16
CA ILE A 186 -10.25 -5.87 17.41
C ILE A 186 -10.93 -5.09 18.55
N GLN A 187 -10.22 -4.84 19.65
CA GLN A 187 -10.76 -4.16 20.82
C GLN A 187 -10.95 -2.66 20.61
N GLY A 188 -10.03 -2.02 19.89
CA GLY A 188 -10.04 -0.57 19.71
C GLY A 188 -10.84 -0.06 18.50
N SER A 189 -11.05 -0.90 17.48
CA SER A 189 -11.56 -0.41 16.18
C SER A 189 -13.02 0.05 16.22
N GLY A 190 -13.85 -0.54 17.08
CA GLY A 190 -15.25 -0.11 17.22
C GLY A 190 -15.35 1.34 17.66
N ALA A 191 -14.73 1.66 18.80
CA ALA A 191 -14.71 3.02 19.33
C ALA A 191 -14.02 4.01 18.37
N ALA A 192 -12.93 3.60 17.75
CA ALA A 192 -12.18 4.44 16.82
C ALA A 192 -12.98 4.81 15.55
N VAL A 193 -13.68 3.85 14.95
CA VAL A 193 -14.52 4.08 13.77
C VAL A 193 -15.76 4.88 14.12
N ASP A 194 -16.36 4.62 15.27
CA ASP A 194 -17.49 5.39 15.76
C ASP A 194 -17.11 6.85 16.03
N PHE A 195 -15.96 7.09 16.67
CA PHE A 195 -15.42 8.43 16.89
C PHE A 195 -15.15 9.14 15.54
N LEU A 196 -14.49 8.47 14.61
CA LEU A 196 -14.25 9.02 13.27
C LEU A 196 -15.56 9.43 12.59
N ASN A 197 -16.59 8.58 12.64
CA ASN A 197 -17.90 8.90 12.07
C ASN A 197 -18.54 10.12 12.73
N ASP A 198 -18.47 10.23 14.06
CA ASP A 198 -18.97 11.39 14.79
C ASP A 198 -18.26 12.69 14.39
N MET A 199 -16.93 12.65 14.21
CA MET A 199 -16.16 13.80 13.74
C MET A 199 -16.48 14.17 12.28
N VAL A 200 -16.71 13.18 11.42
CA VAL A 200 -17.15 13.42 10.04
C VAL A 200 -18.54 14.06 10.01
N ILE A 201 -19.49 13.58 10.81
CA ILE A 201 -20.84 14.15 10.91
C ILE A 201 -20.78 15.57 11.46
N LYS A 202 -19.96 15.83 12.48
CA LYS A 202 -19.75 17.15 13.10
C LYS A 202 -19.31 18.20 12.08
N GLY A 203 -18.55 17.82 11.04
CA GLY A 203 -18.13 18.72 9.96
C GLY A 203 -19.25 19.23 9.07
N GLY A 204 -20.46 18.65 9.17
CA GLY A 204 -21.69 19.22 8.59
C GLY A 204 -21.77 19.18 7.07
N LYS A 205 -20.98 18.33 6.38
CA LYS A 205 -20.97 18.19 4.91
C LYS A 205 -21.98 17.18 4.38
N GLY A 206 -22.81 16.58 5.24
CA GLY A 206 -23.76 15.52 4.85
C GLY A 206 -23.08 14.19 4.54
N VAL A 207 -21.86 14.00 5.02
CA VAL A 207 -21.06 12.77 4.87
C VAL A 207 -21.13 11.95 6.15
N SER A 208 -21.17 10.65 6.02
CA SER A 208 -21.11 9.71 7.15
C SER A 208 -20.58 8.36 6.68
N PHE A 209 -20.28 7.48 7.63
CA PHE A 209 -20.05 6.06 7.32
C PHE A 209 -21.32 5.24 7.57
N PHE A 210 -21.42 4.09 6.91
CA PHE A 210 -22.44 3.10 7.15
C PHE A 210 -21.88 1.69 6.98
N SER A 211 -22.36 0.76 7.79
CA SER A 211 -22.09 -0.66 7.61
C SER A 211 -23.14 -1.29 6.67
N THR A 212 -22.78 -2.39 6.05
CA THR A 212 -23.69 -3.19 5.23
C THR A 212 -23.89 -4.56 5.88
N GLU A 213 -24.93 -5.26 5.50
CA GLU A 213 -25.06 -6.68 5.82
C GLU A 213 -23.83 -7.44 5.29
N GLN A 214 -23.57 -8.63 5.87
CA GLN A 214 -22.49 -9.50 5.40
C GLN A 214 -22.54 -9.62 3.88
N PRO A 215 -21.50 -9.23 3.14
CA PRO A 215 -21.50 -9.39 1.71
C PRO A 215 -21.50 -10.89 1.37
N PRO A 216 -22.18 -11.30 0.29
CA PRO A 216 -22.07 -12.67 -0.19
C PRO A 216 -20.61 -13.01 -0.47
N ALA A 217 -20.22 -14.25 -0.18
CA ALA A 217 -18.84 -14.74 -0.39
C ALA A 217 -18.39 -14.39 -1.82
N ALA A 218 -17.34 -13.60 -1.92
CA ALA A 218 -16.76 -13.23 -3.21
C ALA A 218 -15.73 -14.30 -3.61
N ASN A 219 -15.88 -14.83 -4.83
CA ASN A 219 -14.93 -15.80 -5.40
C ASN A 219 -14.68 -17.03 -4.50
N LYS A 220 -15.71 -17.54 -3.85
CA LYS A 220 -15.64 -18.67 -2.93
C LYS A 220 -14.71 -18.47 -1.71
N MET A 221 -14.41 -17.22 -1.39
CA MET A 221 -13.73 -16.85 -0.15
C MET A 221 -14.77 -16.28 0.81
N ASP A 222 -14.75 -16.77 2.04
CA ASP A 222 -15.57 -16.21 3.09
C ASP A 222 -15.10 -14.77 3.37
N VAL A 223 -16.02 -13.82 3.30
CA VAL A 223 -15.77 -12.41 3.62
C VAL A 223 -16.48 -12.12 4.94
N ILE A 224 -15.73 -11.67 5.91
CA ILE A 224 -16.26 -11.23 7.21
C ILE A 224 -16.57 -9.74 7.12
N GLN A 225 -17.72 -9.32 7.61
CA GLN A 225 -18.12 -7.91 7.56
C GLN A 225 -17.22 -7.07 8.46
N ALA A 226 -16.39 -6.27 7.83
CA ALA A 226 -15.47 -5.34 8.48
C ALA A 226 -15.62 -3.91 7.92
N GLU A 227 -16.14 -3.81 6.70
CA GLU A 227 -16.10 -2.58 5.92
C GLU A 227 -17.25 -1.63 6.25
N HIS A 228 -16.91 -0.37 6.51
CA HIS A 228 -17.85 0.75 6.59
C HIS A 228 -17.61 1.64 5.39
N LYS A 229 -18.64 1.79 4.56
CA LYS A 229 -18.62 2.59 3.33
C LYS A 229 -18.99 4.03 3.61
N ILE A 230 -18.57 4.92 2.72
CA ILE A 230 -18.88 6.34 2.82
C ILE A 230 -20.21 6.61 2.15
N ASN A 231 -21.12 7.20 2.91
CA ASN A 231 -22.34 7.83 2.42
C ASN A 231 -22.03 9.28 2.08
N VAL A 232 -22.42 9.73 0.89
CA VAL A 232 -22.24 11.10 0.41
C VAL A 232 -23.59 11.72 0.10
N PRO A 233 -23.71 13.05 0.10
CA PRO A 233 -24.96 13.74 -0.19
C PRO A 233 -25.60 13.31 -1.52
N GLU A 234 -26.91 13.28 -1.57
CA GLU A 234 -27.68 12.94 -2.77
C GLU A 234 -27.39 13.95 -3.90
N GLY A 235 -27.32 13.47 -5.13
CA GLY A 235 -27.08 14.31 -6.33
C GLY A 235 -25.61 14.59 -6.61
N VAL A 236 -24.71 14.05 -5.80
CA VAL A 236 -23.27 14.16 -6.05
C VAL A 236 -22.80 12.96 -6.86
N GLU A 237 -22.40 13.18 -8.13
CA GLU A 237 -21.81 12.12 -8.96
C GLU A 237 -20.36 11.85 -8.56
N TRP A 238 -20.03 10.57 -8.31
CA TRP A 238 -18.71 10.16 -7.81
C TRP A 238 -18.10 9.02 -8.61
N LYS A 239 -16.80 9.17 -8.80
CA LYS A 239 -15.94 7.99 -8.96
C LYS A 239 -15.72 7.42 -7.54
N SER A 240 -16.02 6.14 -7.32
CA SER A 240 -16.10 5.52 -5.99
C SER A 240 -14.88 5.75 -5.11
N TRP A 241 -13.70 5.77 -5.69
CA TRP A 241 -12.43 5.97 -5.00
C TRP A 241 -12.11 7.42 -4.57
N LEU A 242 -12.95 8.42 -4.96
CA LEU A 242 -12.81 9.82 -4.55
C LEU A 242 -13.62 10.17 -3.29
N LYS A 243 -14.44 9.26 -2.80
CA LYS A 243 -15.30 9.51 -1.64
C LYS A 243 -14.52 9.90 -0.38
N GLY A 244 -13.29 9.40 -0.23
CA GLY A 244 -12.41 9.80 0.86
C GLY A 244 -12.14 11.31 0.94
N GLY A 245 -12.17 12.03 -0.18
CA GLY A 245 -12.03 13.48 -0.21
C GLY A 245 -13.10 14.22 0.57
N PHE A 246 -14.35 13.72 0.56
CA PHE A 246 -15.42 14.35 1.35
C PHE A 246 -15.31 14.08 2.84
N VAL A 247 -14.91 12.88 3.20
CA VAL A 247 -14.57 12.57 4.58
C VAL A 247 -13.49 13.55 5.05
N TRP A 248 -12.47 13.76 4.20
CA TRP A 248 -11.38 14.66 4.49
C TRP A 248 -11.84 16.12 4.67
N ASP A 249 -12.66 16.65 3.76
CA ASP A 249 -13.21 17.99 3.83
C ASP A 249 -14.07 18.20 5.09
N SER A 250 -14.83 17.16 5.47
CA SER A 250 -15.62 17.18 6.71
C SER A 250 -14.72 17.23 7.95
N LEU A 251 -13.66 16.42 7.98
CA LEU A 251 -12.71 16.37 9.09
C LEU A 251 -11.93 17.69 9.22
N LEU A 252 -11.55 18.33 8.11
CA LEU A 252 -10.91 19.64 8.14
C LEU A 252 -11.83 20.69 8.79
N THR A 253 -13.11 20.72 8.37
CA THR A 253 -14.10 21.63 8.99
C THR A 253 -14.27 21.34 10.48
N THR A 254 -14.23 20.08 10.88
CA THR A 254 -14.26 19.70 12.30
C THR A 254 -13.00 20.16 13.02
N ALA A 255 -11.82 19.97 12.45
CA ALA A 255 -10.55 20.37 13.05
C ALA A 255 -10.48 21.87 13.32
N GLU A 256 -11.06 22.72 12.46
CA GLU A 256 -11.18 24.16 12.68
C GLU A 256 -11.95 24.52 13.96
N THR A 257 -12.76 23.62 14.50
CA THR A 257 -13.48 23.82 15.77
C THR A 257 -12.65 23.50 17.02
N TYR A 258 -11.42 23.00 16.85
CA TYR A 258 -10.50 22.63 17.92
C TYR A 258 -9.28 23.56 17.92
N PRO A 259 -9.31 24.69 18.66
CA PRO A 259 -8.19 25.65 18.69
C PRO A 259 -6.92 25.07 19.33
N ASN A 260 -7.02 23.95 20.02
CA ASN A 260 -5.93 23.19 20.62
C ASN A 260 -5.35 22.11 19.69
N PHE A 261 -5.75 22.07 18.40
CA PHE A 261 -5.15 21.23 17.37
C PHE A 261 -4.53 22.10 16.26
N ASP A 262 -3.24 22.35 16.36
CA ASP A 262 -2.45 23.14 15.40
C ASP A 262 -1.91 22.23 14.28
N ILE A 263 -2.48 22.35 13.07
CA ILE A 263 -2.07 21.59 11.90
C ILE A 263 -1.14 22.42 11.01
N ARG A 264 0.10 21.95 10.82
CA ARG A 264 1.14 22.62 10.04
C ARG A 264 1.45 21.84 8.79
N TYR A 265 1.04 22.37 7.65
CA TYR A 265 1.37 21.82 6.33
C TYR A 265 2.74 22.29 5.85
N ASN A 266 3.29 21.62 4.81
CA ASN A 266 4.63 21.87 4.28
C ASN A 266 5.71 21.80 5.37
N THR A 267 5.49 20.94 6.36
CA THR A 267 6.34 20.76 7.53
C THR A 267 6.66 19.29 7.71
N ALA A 268 7.91 18.91 7.52
CA ALA A 268 8.38 17.53 7.63
C ALA A 268 8.95 17.27 9.03
N GLY A 269 8.54 16.15 9.66
CA GLY A 269 9.31 15.57 10.77
C GLY A 269 10.55 14.88 10.23
N VAL A 270 11.72 15.23 10.74
CA VAL A 270 13.00 14.77 10.16
C VAL A 270 13.84 13.95 11.13
N GLN A 271 13.62 14.09 12.43
CA GLN A 271 14.36 13.37 13.46
C GLN A 271 13.54 13.31 14.75
N LEU A 272 13.52 12.16 15.43
CA LEU A 272 12.99 12.05 16.79
C LEU A 272 14.02 12.53 17.80
N THR A 273 13.56 13.10 18.92
CA THR A 273 14.41 13.49 20.05
C THR A 273 14.20 12.59 21.25
N GLN A 274 15.26 12.26 21.95
CA GLN A 274 15.26 11.38 23.12
C GLN A 274 15.87 12.09 24.33
N ASP A 275 15.41 11.76 25.52
CA ASP A 275 16.09 12.10 26.76
C ASP A 275 17.18 11.06 27.11
N ALA A 276 17.84 11.27 28.24
CA ALA A 276 18.92 10.40 28.70
C ALA A 276 18.47 8.96 29.06
N SER A 277 17.17 8.73 29.24
CA SER A 277 16.60 7.41 29.48
C SER A 277 16.25 6.67 28.18
N GLY A 278 16.31 7.34 27.04
CA GLY A 278 15.88 6.82 25.75
C GLY A 278 14.39 7.06 25.44
N ARG A 279 13.66 7.74 26.33
CA ARG A 279 12.27 8.12 26.07
C ARG A 279 12.21 9.14 24.94
N ILE A 280 11.26 8.98 24.02
CA ILE A 280 10.99 9.97 22.98
C ILE A 280 10.28 11.17 23.61
N THR A 281 10.86 12.34 23.43
CA THR A 281 10.40 13.62 24.01
C THR A 281 9.89 14.60 22.96
N GLY A 282 10.03 14.29 21.68
CA GLY A 282 9.60 15.17 20.59
C GLY A 282 10.25 14.83 19.27
N ALA A 283 10.33 15.82 18.40
CA ALA A 283 10.98 15.69 17.10
C ALA A 283 11.56 17.02 16.63
N ILE A 284 12.51 16.93 15.69
CA ILE A 284 12.95 18.07 14.89
C ILE A 284 12.08 18.08 13.63
N ALA A 285 11.49 19.24 13.37
CA ALA A 285 10.71 19.54 12.19
C ALA A 285 11.49 20.46 11.24
N LYS A 286 11.13 20.42 9.97
CA LYS A 286 11.66 21.33 8.94
C LYS A 286 10.53 21.90 8.12
N ASP A 287 10.52 23.22 7.99
CA ASP A 287 9.62 23.99 7.11
C ASP A 287 10.45 24.86 6.14
N ALA A 288 9.80 25.83 5.49
CA ALA A 288 10.46 26.76 4.58
C ALA A 288 11.48 27.69 5.28
N GLU A 289 11.34 27.89 6.59
CA GLU A 289 12.24 28.74 7.39
C GLU A 289 13.45 27.98 7.94
N GLY A 290 13.43 26.66 7.89
CA GLY A 290 14.51 25.80 8.35
C GLY A 290 14.08 24.82 9.44
N TYR A 291 15.05 24.44 10.32
CA TYR A 291 14.80 23.45 11.36
C TYR A 291 14.32 24.09 12.66
N TYR A 292 13.40 23.41 13.34
CA TYR A 292 12.98 23.75 14.69
C TYR A 292 12.60 22.49 15.48
N ALA A 293 12.64 22.57 16.79
CA ALA A 293 12.25 21.48 17.67
C ALA A 293 10.78 21.58 18.06
N ILE A 294 10.13 20.43 18.26
CA ILE A 294 8.81 20.32 18.88
C ILE A 294 8.95 19.34 20.04
N GLU A 295 8.75 19.83 21.27
CA GLU A 295 8.70 19.00 22.46
C GLU A 295 7.28 18.53 22.73
N ALA A 296 7.10 17.24 22.99
CA ALA A 296 5.83 16.57 23.21
C ALA A 296 5.80 15.88 24.59
N ALA A 297 5.07 16.43 25.53
CA ALA A 297 5.07 15.96 26.92
C ALA A 297 4.53 14.54 27.10
N LYS A 298 3.54 14.15 26.28
CA LYS A 298 2.84 12.85 26.38
C LYS A 298 3.34 11.81 25.38
N GLY A 299 3.80 12.23 24.20
CA GLY A 299 4.34 11.33 23.20
C GLY A 299 4.27 11.84 21.78
N VAL A 300 4.87 11.05 20.87
CA VAL A 300 4.98 11.33 19.44
C VAL A 300 4.35 10.16 18.67
N LEU A 301 3.43 10.46 17.76
CA LEU A 301 2.82 9.49 16.86
C LEU A 301 3.40 9.59 15.46
N LEU A 302 3.95 8.50 14.95
CA LEU A 302 4.34 8.34 13.55
C LEU A 302 3.13 7.87 12.73
N ALA A 303 2.54 8.78 11.96
CA ALA A 303 1.40 8.53 11.06
C ALA A 303 1.77 8.82 9.59
N THR A 304 3.03 8.60 9.23
CA THR A 304 3.70 9.07 8.02
C THR A 304 3.40 8.27 6.75
N GLY A 305 2.54 7.25 6.84
CA GLY A 305 2.24 6.37 5.70
C GLY A 305 3.34 5.34 5.43
N GLY A 306 3.37 4.80 4.22
CA GLY A 306 4.29 3.76 3.78
C GLY A 306 5.60 4.30 3.15
N TYR A 307 6.23 3.44 2.34
CA TYR A 307 7.50 3.76 1.66
C TYR A 307 7.51 3.38 0.17
N GLU A 308 6.34 3.13 -0.42
CA GLU A 308 6.21 2.67 -1.82
C GLU A 308 6.75 3.66 -2.87
N ALA A 309 6.91 4.92 -2.53
CA ALA A 309 7.54 5.93 -3.39
C ALA A 309 9.07 6.06 -3.17
N ASN A 310 9.66 5.23 -2.32
CA ASN A 310 11.10 5.22 -2.09
C ASN A 310 11.74 3.97 -2.72
N PRO A 311 12.36 4.08 -3.91
CA PRO A 311 12.93 2.92 -4.61
C PRO A 311 14.00 2.17 -3.81
N ALA A 312 14.77 2.88 -2.99
CA ALA A 312 15.83 2.27 -2.19
C ALA A 312 15.24 1.39 -1.08
N LEU A 313 14.18 1.83 -0.41
CA LEU A 313 13.48 1.04 0.61
C LEU A 313 12.71 -0.13 -0.03
N MET A 314 12.06 0.10 -1.16
CA MET A 314 11.41 -0.96 -1.92
C MET A 314 12.40 -2.06 -2.30
N GLN A 315 13.57 -1.70 -2.82
CA GLN A 315 14.62 -2.65 -3.16
C GLN A 315 15.19 -3.37 -1.93
N ALA A 316 15.33 -2.67 -0.79
CA ALA A 316 15.90 -3.24 0.42
C ALA A 316 14.97 -4.24 1.12
N TRP A 317 13.66 -3.99 1.11
CA TRP A 317 12.72 -4.67 1.99
C TRP A 317 11.70 -5.55 1.28
N MET A 318 11.47 -5.32 -0.03
CA MET A 318 10.49 -6.10 -0.81
C MET A 318 11.11 -7.37 -1.41
N ARG A 319 10.26 -8.31 -1.78
CA ARG A 319 10.67 -9.45 -2.61
C ARG A 319 11.18 -8.96 -3.95
N PRO A 320 12.26 -9.55 -4.50
CA PRO A 320 12.78 -9.14 -5.81
C PRO A 320 11.74 -9.15 -6.93
N GLU A 321 10.87 -10.15 -6.96
CA GLU A 321 9.78 -10.27 -7.93
C GLU A 321 8.75 -9.15 -7.78
N ASP A 322 8.47 -8.69 -6.56
CA ASP A 322 7.57 -7.57 -6.31
C ASP A 322 8.24 -6.25 -6.71
N TYR A 323 9.45 -6.00 -6.25
CA TYR A 323 10.20 -4.78 -6.55
C TYR A 323 10.39 -4.55 -8.06
N GLN A 324 10.70 -5.62 -8.82
CA GLN A 324 10.95 -5.52 -10.26
C GLN A 324 9.70 -5.28 -11.10
N THR A 325 8.53 -5.65 -10.60
CA THR A 325 7.28 -5.65 -11.38
C THR A 325 6.28 -4.59 -10.94
N VAL A 326 6.45 -4.04 -9.75
CA VAL A 326 5.46 -3.17 -9.12
C VAL A 326 5.83 -1.71 -9.28
N LYS A 327 4.88 -0.90 -9.77
CA LYS A 327 4.98 0.57 -9.78
C LYS A 327 4.09 1.13 -8.68
N PRO A 328 4.50 2.20 -7.98
CA PRO A 328 3.61 2.86 -7.02
C PRO A 328 2.40 3.46 -7.73
N LEU A 329 1.21 3.22 -7.18
CA LEU A 329 -0.05 3.72 -7.74
C LEU A 329 -0.22 5.22 -7.47
N ALA A 330 0.21 5.69 -6.30
CA ALA A 330 0.04 7.07 -5.87
C ALA A 330 1.31 7.66 -5.23
N PRO A 331 2.43 7.78 -5.99
CA PRO A 331 3.69 8.28 -5.46
C PRO A 331 3.61 9.73 -4.97
N CYS A 332 2.67 10.49 -5.51
CA CYS A 332 2.38 11.87 -5.15
C CYS A 332 1.94 12.09 -3.70
N MET A 333 1.56 11.02 -3.00
CA MET A 333 1.17 11.11 -1.59
C MET A 333 2.38 11.22 -0.64
N GLY A 334 3.60 11.18 -1.18
CA GLY A 334 4.84 11.27 -0.42
C GLY A 334 5.13 10.09 0.52
N PRO A 335 4.78 8.82 0.16
CA PRO A 335 5.06 7.66 1.00
C PRO A 335 6.53 7.24 0.87
N THR A 336 7.41 7.99 1.48
CA THR A 336 8.88 7.84 1.34
C THR A 336 9.53 7.10 2.51
N GLY A 337 8.75 6.65 3.51
CA GLY A 337 9.24 5.85 4.62
C GLY A 337 9.85 6.66 5.76
N ASP A 338 9.51 7.94 5.88
CA ASP A 338 10.09 8.86 6.86
C ASP A 338 9.96 8.34 8.31
N GLY A 339 8.75 7.89 8.69
CA GLY A 339 8.50 7.35 10.02
C GLY A 339 9.25 6.03 10.26
N HIS A 340 9.37 5.18 9.24
CA HIS A 340 10.16 3.96 9.35
C HIS A 340 11.62 4.29 9.68
N MET A 341 12.18 5.24 8.95
CA MET A 341 13.57 5.64 9.11
C MET A 341 13.82 6.34 10.46
N MET A 342 12.90 7.21 10.88
CA MET A 342 12.99 7.85 12.20
C MET A 342 12.87 6.83 13.34
N GLY A 343 11.97 5.85 13.22
CA GLY A 343 11.83 4.78 14.21
C GLY A 343 13.07 3.91 14.29
N LEU A 344 13.60 3.46 13.15
CA LEU A 344 14.85 2.68 13.10
C LEU A 344 16.04 3.43 13.70
N ALA A 345 16.11 4.75 13.52
CA ALA A 345 17.17 5.59 14.08
C ALA A 345 17.19 5.60 15.61
N VAL A 346 16.06 5.34 16.26
CA VAL A 346 15.94 5.26 17.72
C VAL A 346 15.84 3.82 18.25
N GLY A 347 16.14 2.83 17.39
CA GLY A 347 16.21 1.42 17.76
C GLY A 347 14.90 0.65 17.69
N ALA A 348 13.89 1.16 16.96
CA ALA A 348 12.65 0.43 16.76
C ALA A 348 12.87 -0.86 15.95
N ALA A 349 12.13 -1.91 16.31
CA ALA A 349 11.98 -3.11 15.51
C ALA A 349 11.00 -2.87 14.35
N MET A 350 11.17 -3.64 13.28
CA MET A 350 10.30 -3.60 12.11
C MET A 350 9.85 -4.99 11.71
N ASP A 351 8.74 -5.10 10.99
CA ASP A 351 8.31 -6.37 10.41
C ASP A 351 9.47 -7.10 9.73
N PRO A 352 9.57 -8.43 9.86
CA PRO A 352 10.62 -9.19 9.19
C PRO A 352 10.52 -9.05 7.66
N VAL A 353 11.67 -8.89 7.01
CA VAL A 353 11.73 -8.95 5.55
C VAL A 353 11.53 -10.40 5.04
N PRO A 354 10.95 -10.59 3.85
CA PRO A 354 10.45 -9.58 2.91
C PRO A 354 9.12 -8.98 3.36
N HIS A 355 8.99 -7.66 3.17
CA HIS A 355 7.78 -6.95 3.54
C HIS A 355 6.62 -7.22 2.58
N CYS A 356 5.41 -7.08 3.11
CA CYS A 356 4.19 -7.19 2.35
C CYS A 356 3.81 -5.86 1.68
N ILE A 357 3.27 -5.97 0.49
CA ILE A 357 2.73 -4.86 -0.28
C ILE A 357 1.28 -5.17 -0.67
N MET A 358 0.44 -4.17 -0.63
CA MET A 358 -0.90 -4.27 -1.17
C MET A 358 -0.87 -3.96 -2.66
N ASN A 359 -0.87 -5.02 -3.46
CA ASN A 359 -0.76 -4.92 -4.91
C ASN A 359 -2.12 -4.93 -5.59
N PHE A 360 -2.29 -4.05 -6.57
CA PHE A 360 -3.31 -4.19 -7.60
C PHE A 360 -2.69 -4.74 -8.89
N ARG A 361 -3.46 -5.59 -9.55
CA ARG A 361 -3.17 -5.97 -10.93
C ARG A 361 -3.64 -4.86 -11.88
N SER A 362 -2.91 -4.65 -12.96
CA SER A 362 -3.34 -3.78 -14.06
C SER A 362 -2.95 -4.37 -15.40
N VAL A 363 -3.73 -4.10 -16.43
CA VAL A 363 -3.44 -4.45 -17.81
C VAL A 363 -3.03 -3.18 -18.50
N SER A 364 -1.74 -2.98 -18.72
CA SER A 364 -1.25 -1.80 -19.40
C SER A 364 -1.81 -0.52 -18.75
N GLN A 365 -2.25 0.46 -19.56
CA GLN A 365 -3.03 1.61 -19.11
C GLN A 365 -4.51 1.29 -18.89
N LEU A 366 -4.97 0.14 -19.41
CA LEU A 366 -6.30 -0.37 -19.12
C LEU A 366 -6.36 -0.78 -17.65
N ASN A 367 -7.03 0.00 -16.83
CA ASN A 367 -7.22 -0.34 -15.43
C ASN A 367 -7.87 -1.72 -15.33
N ALA A 368 -7.22 -2.64 -14.66
CA ALA A 368 -7.62 -4.04 -14.51
C ALA A 368 -9.08 -4.25 -14.09
N ASN A 369 -9.62 -3.34 -13.29
CA ASN A 369 -11.01 -3.38 -12.88
C ASN A 369 -11.99 -3.13 -14.02
N LYS A 370 -11.53 -2.60 -15.15
CA LYS A 370 -12.39 -2.25 -16.27
C LYS A 370 -12.65 -3.41 -17.25
N CYS A 371 -11.71 -4.39 -17.35
CA CYS A 371 -11.81 -5.48 -18.34
C CYS A 371 -11.88 -6.89 -17.74
N MET A 372 -12.03 -7.05 -16.45
CA MET A 372 -11.74 -8.29 -15.71
C MET A 372 -12.76 -9.42 -15.80
N THR A 373 -13.92 -9.21 -16.40
CA THR A 373 -14.99 -10.21 -16.35
C THR A 373 -15.04 -11.14 -17.54
N ALA A 374 -14.41 -10.77 -18.65
CA ALA A 374 -14.49 -11.52 -19.91
C ALA A 374 -13.11 -11.68 -20.54
N GLY A 375 -12.36 -12.68 -20.10
CA GLY A 375 -11.04 -13.01 -20.64
C GLY A 375 -10.26 -13.94 -19.73
N ILE A 376 -9.07 -14.31 -20.15
CA ILE A 376 -8.15 -15.23 -19.45
C ILE A 376 -6.76 -14.65 -19.32
N TRP A 377 -6.01 -15.07 -18.30
CA TRP A 377 -4.60 -14.70 -18.16
C TRP A 377 -3.71 -15.84 -18.62
N VAL A 378 -2.81 -15.52 -19.51
CA VAL A 378 -1.86 -16.48 -20.05
C VAL A 378 -0.43 -16.00 -19.83
N ASN A 379 0.47 -16.96 -19.61
CA ASN A 379 1.91 -16.71 -19.57
C ASN A 379 2.48 -16.56 -21.01
N HIS A 380 3.78 -16.32 -21.10
CA HIS A 380 4.50 -16.16 -22.37
C HIS A 380 4.40 -17.37 -23.32
N ARG A 381 3.93 -18.52 -22.85
CA ARG A 381 3.69 -19.72 -23.68
C ARG A 381 2.26 -19.82 -24.21
N GLY A 382 1.37 -18.90 -23.82
CA GLY A 382 -0.05 -18.97 -24.18
C GLY A 382 -0.89 -19.85 -23.24
N ARG A 383 -0.39 -20.25 -22.08
CA ARG A 383 -1.11 -21.11 -21.10
C ARG A 383 -1.68 -20.33 -19.95
N ARG A 384 -2.92 -20.62 -19.57
CA ARG A 384 -3.48 -20.16 -18.30
C ARG A 384 -2.66 -20.67 -17.11
N PHE A 385 -2.57 -19.88 -16.04
CA PHE A 385 -1.77 -20.21 -14.86
C PHE A 385 -2.46 -19.93 -13.53
N VAL A 386 -3.68 -19.36 -13.55
CA VAL A 386 -4.37 -18.97 -12.31
C VAL A 386 -5.88 -18.82 -12.51
N ASN A 387 -6.63 -18.82 -11.42
CA ASN A 387 -8.01 -18.32 -11.36
C ASN A 387 -8.00 -16.78 -11.43
N GLU A 388 -8.48 -16.20 -12.52
CA GLU A 388 -8.49 -14.76 -12.76
C GLU A 388 -9.46 -14.01 -11.82
N GLY A 389 -10.37 -14.73 -11.17
CA GLY A 389 -11.28 -14.21 -10.16
C GLY A 389 -10.69 -14.06 -8.75
N LEU A 390 -9.42 -14.44 -8.52
CA LEU A 390 -8.79 -14.28 -7.22
C LEU A 390 -8.73 -12.81 -6.76
N PRO A 391 -8.77 -12.57 -5.46
CA PRO A 391 -8.47 -11.25 -4.89
C PRO A 391 -7.15 -10.70 -5.41
N PHE A 392 -7.07 -9.39 -5.55
CA PHE A 392 -6.01 -8.73 -6.31
C PHE A 392 -4.59 -8.99 -5.78
N ASN A 393 -4.35 -9.12 -4.47
CA ASN A 393 -3.02 -9.45 -3.95
C ASN A 393 -2.60 -10.89 -4.27
N TYR A 394 -3.51 -11.88 -4.21
CA TYR A 394 -3.20 -13.26 -4.63
C TYR A 394 -2.99 -13.35 -6.14
N ALA A 395 -3.81 -12.62 -6.89
CA ALA A 395 -3.66 -12.52 -8.33
C ALA A 395 -2.33 -11.85 -8.72
N ALA A 396 -1.92 -10.78 -8.00
CA ALA A 396 -0.64 -10.13 -8.20
C ALA A 396 0.54 -11.08 -7.93
N ASN A 397 0.50 -11.86 -6.85
CA ASN A 397 1.51 -12.88 -6.57
C ASN A 397 1.61 -13.90 -7.71
N ALA A 398 0.49 -14.37 -8.23
CA ALA A 398 0.49 -15.31 -9.37
C ALA A 398 1.08 -14.68 -10.64
N ILE A 399 0.76 -13.40 -10.91
CA ILE A 399 1.32 -12.65 -12.03
C ILE A 399 2.84 -12.51 -11.86
N ASN A 400 3.32 -12.13 -10.67
CA ASN A 400 4.73 -11.94 -10.39
C ASN A 400 5.51 -13.24 -10.61
N ILE A 401 4.99 -14.36 -10.11
CA ILE A 401 5.60 -15.70 -10.35
C ILE A 401 5.60 -16.08 -11.84
N ALA A 402 4.52 -15.81 -12.56
CA ALA A 402 4.44 -16.11 -13.99
C ALA A 402 5.38 -15.24 -14.84
N ARG A 403 5.83 -14.09 -14.30
CA ARG A 403 6.80 -13.16 -14.93
C ARG A 403 8.26 -13.46 -14.62
N ILE A 404 8.56 -14.45 -13.81
CA ILE A 404 9.94 -14.86 -13.52
C ILE A 404 10.71 -15.08 -14.83
N GLY A 405 11.92 -14.52 -14.92
CA GLY A 405 12.71 -14.52 -16.14
C GLY A 405 12.42 -13.36 -17.09
N GLY A 406 11.62 -12.37 -16.65
CA GLY A 406 11.30 -11.18 -17.44
C GLY A 406 10.25 -11.39 -18.54
N HIS A 407 9.57 -12.54 -18.52
CA HIS A 407 8.56 -12.86 -19.52
C HIS A 407 7.27 -12.08 -19.29
N PRO A 408 6.57 -11.59 -20.33
CA PRO A 408 5.28 -10.94 -20.19
C PRO A 408 4.20 -11.94 -19.78
N VAL A 409 3.22 -11.46 -19.04
CA VAL A 409 1.93 -12.10 -18.79
C VAL A 409 0.87 -11.28 -19.52
N TRP A 410 -0.06 -11.96 -20.16
CA TRP A 410 -1.05 -11.35 -21.01
C TRP A 410 -2.46 -11.61 -20.51
N PHE A 411 -3.31 -10.61 -20.63
CA PHE A 411 -4.76 -10.74 -20.51
C PHE A 411 -5.36 -10.83 -21.91
N VAL A 412 -5.92 -11.99 -22.26
CA VAL A 412 -6.50 -12.27 -23.57
C VAL A 412 -8.02 -12.15 -23.50
N PHE A 413 -8.61 -11.41 -24.42
CA PHE A 413 -10.05 -11.17 -24.54
C PHE A 413 -10.42 -10.88 -26.01
N ASP A 414 -11.71 -10.77 -26.29
CA ASP A 414 -12.23 -10.57 -27.64
C ASP A 414 -13.01 -9.25 -27.81
N ASP A 415 -13.46 -8.99 -29.03
CA ASP A 415 -14.19 -7.76 -29.36
C ASP A 415 -15.52 -7.64 -28.63
N ALA A 416 -16.18 -8.74 -28.33
CA ALA A 416 -17.43 -8.74 -27.56
C ALA A 416 -17.20 -8.20 -26.13
N ALA A 417 -16.09 -8.58 -25.51
CA ALA A 417 -15.69 -8.06 -24.21
C ALA A 417 -15.39 -6.55 -24.26
N VAL A 418 -14.71 -6.08 -25.32
CA VAL A 418 -14.43 -4.66 -25.55
C VAL A 418 -15.72 -3.87 -25.74
N ALA A 419 -16.61 -4.34 -26.60
CA ALA A 419 -17.87 -3.68 -26.90
C ALA A 419 -18.74 -3.51 -25.65
N ALA A 420 -18.90 -4.56 -24.86
CA ALA A 420 -19.65 -4.53 -23.60
C ALA A 420 -19.07 -3.52 -22.59
N ARG A 421 -17.74 -3.36 -22.57
CA ARG A 421 -17.09 -2.38 -21.67
C ARG A 421 -17.18 -0.96 -22.18
N LEU A 422 -17.07 -0.73 -23.48
CA LEU A 422 -17.24 0.58 -24.08
C LEU A 422 -18.67 1.13 -23.92
N GLU A 423 -19.67 0.27 -23.91
CA GLU A 423 -21.05 0.65 -23.58
C GLU A 423 -21.14 1.21 -22.15
N ALA A 424 -20.54 0.52 -21.17
CA ALA A 424 -20.54 0.93 -19.78
C ALA A 424 -19.57 2.09 -19.48
N MET A 425 -18.50 2.23 -20.25
CA MET A 425 -17.40 3.19 -20.01
C MET A 425 -16.84 3.72 -21.35
N PRO A 426 -17.51 4.67 -22.00
CA PRO A 426 -17.07 5.19 -23.31
C PRO A 426 -15.64 5.77 -23.33
N ALA A 427 -15.19 6.36 -22.23
CA ALA A 427 -13.84 6.91 -22.07
C ALA A 427 -12.71 5.84 -22.17
N LEU A 428 -13.05 4.55 -22.06
CA LEU A 428 -12.07 3.47 -22.23
C LEU A 428 -11.49 3.41 -23.66
N ARG A 429 -12.14 4.06 -24.64
CA ARG A 429 -11.65 4.12 -26.02
C ARG A 429 -10.27 4.78 -26.12
N ASP A 430 -10.06 5.84 -25.35
CA ASP A 430 -8.79 6.56 -25.36
C ASP A 430 -7.68 5.71 -24.69
N ASP A 431 -8.01 4.99 -23.61
CA ASP A 431 -7.09 4.08 -22.95
C ASP A 431 -6.67 2.91 -23.87
N ILE A 432 -7.61 2.38 -24.66
CA ILE A 432 -7.33 1.32 -25.66
C ILE A 432 -6.38 1.85 -26.73
N ALA A 433 -6.70 3.01 -27.31
CA ALA A 433 -5.87 3.61 -28.35
C ALA A 433 -4.44 3.93 -27.85
N ALA A 434 -4.31 4.44 -26.62
CA ALA A 434 -3.01 4.70 -26.01
C ALA A 434 -2.21 3.41 -25.80
N SER A 435 -2.87 2.33 -25.34
CA SER A 435 -2.23 1.03 -25.11
C SER A 435 -1.84 0.31 -26.40
N GLU A 436 -2.59 0.49 -27.47
CA GLU A 436 -2.21 0.01 -28.82
C GLU A 436 -0.98 0.79 -29.33
N ALA A 437 -0.96 2.10 -29.12
CA ALA A 437 0.12 2.97 -29.59
C ALA A 437 1.46 2.70 -28.87
N ASP A 438 1.43 2.37 -27.57
CA ASP A 438 2.62 2.05 -26.78
C ASP A 438 3.03 0.57 -26.84
N GLY A 439 2.24 -0.27 -27.54
CA GLY A 439 2.51 -1.70 -27.74
C GLY A 439 2.24 -2.57 -26.51
N THR A 440 1.62 -2.04 -25.47
CA THR A 440 1.21 -2.82 -24.29
C THR A 440 -0.12 -3.56 -24.50
N LEU A 441 -0.87 -3.20 -25.53
CA LEU A 441 -2.02 -3.93 -26.04
C LEU A 441 -1.76 -4.30 -27.50
N VAL A 442 -1.87 -5.58 -27.82
CA VAL A 442 -1.82 -6.07 -29.20
C VAL A 442 -3.19 -6.55 -29.63
N LYS A 443 -3.49 -6.45 -30.93
CA LYS A 443 -4.75 -6.81 -31.55
C LYS A 443 -4.52 -7.58 -32.83
N ALA A 444 -5.33 -8.60 -33.09
CA ALA A 444 -5.27 -9.40 -34.31
C ALA A 444 -6.64 -9.98 -34.66
N ASP A 445 -6.84 -10.31 -35.94
CA ASP A 445 -8.10 -10.86 -36.43
C ASP A 445 -8.23 -12.37 -36.13
N THR A 446 -7.11 -13.07 -35.95
CA THR A 446 -7.05 -14.50 -35.62
C THR A 446 -6.29 -14.73 -34.31
N ILE A 447 -6.54 -15.89 -33.69
CA ILE A 447 -5.82 -16.31 -32.46
C ILE A 447 -4.35 -16.61 -32.78
N GLU A 448 -4.07 -17.14 -33.93
CA GLU A 448 -2.71 -17.44 -34.39
C GLU A 448 -1.87 -16.16 -34.57
N ASP A 449 -2.45 -15.14 -35.21
CA ASP A 449 -1.80 -13.85 -35.37
C ASP A 449 -1.64 -13.11 -34.03
N LEU A 450 -2.63 -13.26 -33.13
CA LEU A 450 -2.51 -12.72 -31.77
C LEU A 450 -1.35 -13.38 -31.00
N ALA A 451 -1.25 -14.71 -31.07
CA ALA A 451 -0.14 -15.43 -30.44
C ALA A 451 1.21 -14.99 -30.98
N ALA A 452 1.32 -14.79 -32.29
CA ALA A 452 2.54 -14.28 -32.92
C ALA A 452 2.89 -12.87 -32.42
N ALA A 453 1.89 -11.98 -32.30
CA ALA A 453 2.08 -10.62 -31.78
C ALA A 453 2.49 -10.61 -30.29
N MET A 454 2.02 -11.58 -29.50
CA MET A 454 2.39 -11.79 -28.10
C MET A 454 3.78 -12.43 -27.91
N GLY A 455 4.34 -13.03 -28.97
CA GLY A 455 5.52 -13.90 -28.88
C GLY A 455 5.24 -15.24 -28.18
N ALA A 456 3.98 -15.71 -28.21
CA ALA A 456 3.55 -16.98 -27.65
C ALA A 456 3.45 -18.08 -28.72
N ASP A 457 3.34 -19.34 -28.30
CA ASP A 457 3.09 -20.47 -29.19
C ASP A 457 1.65 -20.44 -29.70
N PRO A 458 1.39 -20.35 -31.02
CA PRO A 458 0.04 -20.28 -31.55
C PRO A 458 -0.83 -21.49 -31.23
N ALA A 459 -0.26 -22.70 -31.27
CA ALA A 459 -0.99 -23.95 -31.00
C ALA A 459 -1.39 -24.03 -29.50
N GLU A 460 -0.50 -23.62 -28.62
CA GLU A 460 -0.77 -23.57 -27.16
C GLU A 460 -1.84 -22.53 -26.82
N LEU A 461 -1.79 -21.33 -27.40
CA LEU A 461 -2.80 -20.32 -27.16
C LEU A 461 -4.18 -20.75 -27.69
N ALA A 462 -4.23 -21.31 -28.89
CA ALA A 462 -5.46 -21.83 -29.49
C ALA A 462 -6.08 -22.95 -28.61
N ALA A 463 -5.28 -23.92 -28.18
CA ALA A 463 -5.72 -25.01 -27.30
C ALA A 463 -6.19 -24.48 -25.92
N THR A 464 -5.52 -23.44 -25.41
CA THR A 464 -5.93 -22.79 -24.15
C THR A 464 -7.29 -22.12 -24.28
N ILE A 465 -7.53 -21.40 -25.37
CA ILE A 465 -8.82 -20.73 -25.63
C ILE A 465 -9.93 -21.75 -25.89
N GLU A 466 -9.66 -22.78 -26.68
CA GLU A 466 -10.61 -23.88 -26.92
C GLU A 466 -11.01 -24.56 -25.62
N THR A 467 -10.04 -24.88 -24.75
CA THR A 467 -10.29 -25.47 -23.43
C THR A 467 -11.15 -24.56 -22.57
N PHE A 468 -10.83 -23.26 -22.52
CA PHE A 468 -11.61 -22.29 -21.77
C PHE A 468 -13.04 -22.15 -22.30
N ASN A 469 -13.21 -22.07 -23.61
CA ASN A 469 -14.52 -21.97 -24.26
C ASN A 469 -15.37 -23.22 -23.99
N GLY A 470 -14.77 -24.41 -23.95
CA GLY A 470 -15.45 -25.66 -23.59
C GLY A 470 -16.06 -25.67 -22.19
N TYR A 471 -15.61 -24.82 -21.29
CA TYR A 471 -16.22 -24.71 -19.94
C TYR A 471 -17.63 -24.11 -19.93
N PHE A 472 -18.03 -23.46 -21.02
CA PHE A 472 -19.39 -22.90 -21.20
C PHE A 472 -20.35 -23.86 -21.89
N GLU A 473 -19.85 -25.01 -22.34
CA GLU A 473 -20.68 -26.05 -22.92
C GLU A 473 -21.38 -26.85 -21.81
N GLY A 474 -22.70 -26.96 -21.87
CA GLY A 474 -23.49 -27.71 -20.90
C GLY A 474 -24.43 -26.85 -20.05
N VAL A 475 -25.09 -27.49 -19.09
CA VAL A 475 -26.15 -26.87 -18.29
C VAL A 475 -25.59 -25.94 -17.20
N GLU A 476 -24.40 -26.28 -16.68
CA GLU A 476 -23.71 -25.51 -15.64
C GLU A 476 -22.27 -25.26 -16.07
N PRO A 477 -21.93 -24.02 -16.48
CA PRO A 477 -20.56 -23.64 -16.79
C PRO A 477 -19.65 -23.83 -15.59
N ARG A 478 -18.53 -24.55 -15.80
CA ARG A 478 -17.55 -24.80 -14.74
C ARG A 478 -16.12 -24.78 -15.26
N ASP A 479 -15.29 -23.93 -14.69
CA ASP A 479 -13.86 -23.97 -14.90
C ASP A 479 -13.24 -25.19 -14.16
N ALA A 480 -12.99 -26.25 -14.90
CA ALA A 480 -12.42 -27.49 -14.36
C ALA A 480 -10.92 -27.39 -14.03
N GLN A 481 -10.23 -26.36 -14.52
CA GLN A 481 -8.80 -26.19 -14.34
C GLN A 481 -8.45 -25.38 -13.09
N PHE A 482 -9.12 -24.25 -12.90
CA PHE A 482 -8.80 -23.30 -11.82
C PHE A 482 -9.99 -23.00 -10.91
N ASN A 483 -11.13 -23.64 -11.12
CA ASN A 483 -12.34 -23.45 -10.31
C ASN A 483 -12.81 -21.97 -10.24
N ARG A 484 -12.62 -21.21 -11.33
CA ARG A 484 -13.11 -19.85 -11.45
C ARG A 484 -14.62 -19.84 -11.52
N ASP A 485 -15.26 -18.88 -10.87
CA ASP A 485 -16.65 -18.57 -11.10
C ASP A 485 -16.83 -17.95 -12.50
N LEU A 486 -17.59 -18.63 -13.36
CA LEU A 486 -17.81 -18.24 -14.74
C LEU A 486 -19.07 -17.35 -14.93
N GLY A 487 -19.82 -17.07 -13.87
CA GLY A 487 -21.10 -16.35 -13.97
C GLY A 487 -21.03 -14.94 -14.58
N LYS A 488 -19.84 -14.35 -14.64
CA LYS A 488 -19.60 -13.04 -15.29
C LYS A 488 -18.60 -13.15 -16.46
N SER A 489 -18.30 -14.36 -16.90
CA SER A 489 -17.39 -14.63 -18.00
C SER A 489 -18.17 -15.07 -19.24
N ALA A 490 -17.52 -14.95 -20.39
CA ALA A 490 -18.03 -15.40 -21.68
C ALA A 490 -16.93 -16.14 -22.45
N PRO A 491 -17.27 -17.00 -23.43
CA PRO A 491 -16.32 -17.55 -24.37
C PRO A 491 -15.54 -16.46 -25.11
N ILE A 492 -14.29 -16.72 -25.45
CA ILE A 492 -13.46 -15.87 -26.33
C ILE A 492 -13.62 -16.40 -27.75
N ALA A 493 -14.54 -15.82 -28.53
CA ALA A 493 -14.93 -16.38 -29.82
C ALA A 493 -15.06 -15.37 -30.96
N GLN A 494 -15.17 -14.08 -30.65
CA GLN A 494 -15.46 -13.05 -31.64
C GLN A 494 -14.25 -12.15 -31.89
N GLY A 495 -13.57 -12.35 -33.01
CA GLY A 495 -12.50 -11.45 -33.43
C GLY A 495 -12.99 -10.03 -33.78
N PRO A 496 -12.13 -9.02 -33.74
CA PRO A 496 -10.69 -9.14 -33.41
C PRO A 496 -10.46 -9.53 -31.94
N PHE A 497 -9.30 -10.21 -31.75
CA PHE A 497 -8.83 -10.63 -30.43
C PHE A 497 -7.77 -9.68 -29.92
N TYR A 498 -7.68 -9.55 -28.60
CA TYR A 498 -6.80 -8.61 -27.92
C TYR A 498 -5.96 -9.33 -26.85
N ALA A 499 -4.74 -8.87 -26.67
CA ALA A 499 -3.92 -9.27 -25.54
C ALA A 499 -3.22 -8.05 -24.93
N GLY A 500 -3.56 -7.75 -23.68
CA GLY A 500 -2.94 -6.67 -22.92
C GLY A 500 -1.90 -7.20 -21.94
N GLN A 501 -0.74 -6.53 -21.84
CA GLN A 501 0.29 -6.91 -20.88
C GLN A 501 -0.21 -6.67 -19.45
N HIS A 502 -0.12 -7.69 -18.62
CA HIS A 502 -0.42 -7.61 -17.20
C HIS A 502 0.77 -7.10 -16.39
N THR A 503 0.52 -6.12 -15.54
CA THR A 503 1.46 -5.59 -14.56
C THR A 503 0.85 -5.57 -13.17
N CYS A 504 1.64 -5.26 -12.16
CA CYS A 504 1.18 -5.02 -10.80
C CYS A 504 1.47 -3.57 -10.39
N GLN A 505 0.60 -3.02 -9.56
CA GLN A 505 0.77 -1.68 -9.00
C GLN A 505 0.66 -1.75 -7.48
N ALA A 506 1.63 -1.16 -6.77
CA ALA A 506 1.55 -1.01 -5.33
C ALA A 506 0.53 0.07 -4.99
N LEU A 507 -0.50 -0.29 -4.23
CA LEU A 507 -1.33 0.72 -3.60
C LEU A 507 -0.57 1.35 -2.43
N VAL A 508 -0.12 0.50 -1.51
CA VAL A 508 0.62 0.88 -0.30
C VAL A 508 1.51 -0.27 0.15
N THR A 509 2.60 0.04 0.83
CA THR A 509 3.30 -0.91 1.69
C THR A 509 2.52 -1.07 2.98
N VAL A 510 2.49 -2.26 3.58
CA VAL A 510 1.67 -2.54 4.77
C VAL A 510 2.46 -3.08 5.95
N SER A 511 3.75 -3.29 5.77
CA SER A 511 4.72 -3.62 6.83
C SER A 511 5.36 -2.35 7.38
N GLY A 512 5.65 -2.33 8.67
CA GLY A 512 6.19 -1.15 9.33
C GLY A 512 6.83 -1.46 10.68
N LEU A 513 6.94 -0.45 11.52
CA LEU A 513 7.49 -0.55 12.87
C LEU A 513 6.60 -1.43 13.73
N ILE A 514 7.19 -2.38 14.46
CA ILE A 514 6.44 -3.27 15.35
C ILE A 514 5.77 -2.46 16.45
N ILE A 515 4.48 -2.72 16.64
CA ILE A 515 3.69 -2.11 17.71
C ILE A 515 3.01 -3.18 18.57
N ASN A 516 2.67 -2.82 19.79
CA ASN A 516 1.81 -3.59 20.68
C ASN A 516 0.32 -3.17 20.54
N GLU A 517 -0.56 -3.74 21.40
CA GLU A 517 -1.99 -3.44 21.44
C GLU A 517 -2.33 -1.98 21.69
N ASN A 518 -1.43 -1.22 22.31
CA ASN A 518 -1.58 0.21 22.63
C ASN A 518 -0.96 1.13 21.57
N ALA A 519 -0.58 0.60 20.40
CA ALA A 519 0.12 1.31 19.33
C ALA A 519 1.53 1.82 19.72
N GLN A 520 2.09 1.39 20.86
CA GLN A 520 3.44 1.75 21.26
C GLN A 520 4.45 0.99 20.39
N VAL A 521 5.48 1.70 19.93
CA VAL A 521 6.56 1.10 19.13
C VAL A 521 7.49 0.29 20.02
N LEU A 522 7.87 -0.90 19.55
CA LEU A 522 8.77 -1.81 20.25
C LEU A 522 10.17 -1.82 19.63
N ASN A 523 11.17 -2.13 20.45
CA ASN A 523 12.55 -2.39 20.01
C ASN A 523 12.77 -3.87 19.64
N GLU A 524 13.99 -4.25 19.25
CA GLU A 524 14.34 -5.63 18.89
C GLU A 524 14.27 -6.64 20.06
N ASN A 525 14.20 -6.16 21.30
CA ASN A 525 14.04 -6.99 22.49
C ASN A 525 12.57 -7.15 22.93
N ASP A 526 11.64 -6.68 22.09
CA ASP A 526 10.20 -6.64 22.41
C ASP A 526 9.86 -5.71 23.58
N GLU A 527 10.66 -4.68 23.80
CA GLU A 527 10.45 -3.68 24.85
C GLU A 527 9.90 -2.38 24.23
N VAL A 528 9.05 -1.68 24.98
CA VAL A 528 8.46 -0.41 24.55
C VAL A 528 9.53 0.68 24.45
N ILE A 529 9.54 1.39 23.33
CA ILE A 529 10.22 2.68 23.22
C ILE A 529 9.28 3.75 23.77
N GLU A 530 9.53 4.14 25.01
CA GLU A 530 8.69 5.05 25.75
C GLU A 530 8.45 6.38 25.01
N GLY A 531 7.18 6.80 24.95
CA GLY A 531 6.77 8.04 24.28
C GLY A 531 6.68 7.94 22.77
N LEU A 532 6.91 6.77 22.14
CA LEU A 532 6.80 6.56 20.70
C LEU A 532 5.63 5.67 20.33
N TYR A 533 4.80 6.15 19.40
CA TYR A 533 3.65 5.45 18.84
C TYR A 533 3.72 5.40 17.31
N ALA A 534 3.07 4.43 16.69
CA ALA A 534 2.94 4.38 15.24
C ALA A 534 1.55 3.90 14.81
N THR A 535 1.08 4.43 13.68
CA THR A 535 -0.21 4.04 13.09
C THR A 535 -0.16 3.99 11.57
N GLY A 536 -1.16 3.37 10.98
CA GLY A 536 -1.28 3.23 9.53
C GLY A 536 -0.15 2.42 8.93
N ASN A 537 0.31 2.79 7.73
CA ASN A 537 1.34 2.03 7.04
C ASN A 537 2.75 2.22 7.65
N ALA A 538 2.93 3.16 8.57
CA ALA A 538 4.15 3.26 9.36
C ALA A 538 4.23 2.18 10.46
N SER A 539 3.09 1.62 10.88
CA SER A 539 3.02 0.55 11.88
C SER A 539 3.03 -0.84 11.24
N GLY A 540 3.68 -1.78 11.90
CA GLY A 540 3.78 -3.20 11.54
C GLY A 540 3.01 -4.11 12.49
N GLY A 541 3.31 -5.40 12.41
CA GLY A 541 2.77 -6.43 13.31
C GLY A 541 1.38 -6.97 12.93
N LEU A 542 0.57 -6.24 12.18
CA LEU A 542 -0.82 -6.63 11.90
C LEU A 542 -0.98 -7.51 10.65
N PHE A 543 -0.24 -7.25 9.57
CA PHE A 543 -0.46 -7.92 8.28
C PHE A 543 0.65 -8.89 7.88
N SER A 544 1.88 -8.62 8.29
CA SER A 544 3.05 -9.42 7.96
C SER A 544 3.15 -9.80 6.47
N ASP A 545 2.79 -11.04 6.08
CA ASP A 545 3.00 -11.56 4.72
C ASP A 545 1.92 -11.18 3.70
N ALA A 546 0.70 -10.85 4.14
CA ALA A 546 -0.39 -10.52 3.22
C ALA A 546 -1.49 -9.66 3.85
N TYR A 547 -2.06 -8.79 3.04
CA TYR A 547 -3.25 -8.04 3.40
C TYR A 547 -4.49 -8.97 3.51
N PRO A 548 -5.26 -8.94 4.62
CA PRO A 548 -6.37 -9.86 4.86
C PRO A 548 -7.61 -9.49 4.03
N ARG A 549 -7.70 -9.98 2.80
CA ARG A 549 -8.82 -9.68 1.90
C ARG A 549 -10.19 -10.17 2.37
N HIS A 550 -10.20 -11.10 3.32
CA HIS A 550 -11.43 -11.54 4.00
C HIS A 550 -12.05 -10.44 4.88
N LEU A 551 -11.24 -9.44 5.24
CA LEU A 551 -11.60 -8.30 6.07
C LEU A 551 -11.33 -7.01 5.27
N PRO A 552 -12.24 -6.60 4.37
CA PRO A 552 -12.03 -5.43 3.53
C PRO A 552 -11.85 -4.16 4.37
N ALA A 553 -11.11 -3.19 3.82
CA ALA A 553 -10.81 -1.88 4.42
C ALA A 553 -10.00 -1.91 5.73
N THR A 554 -9.45 -3.06 6.14
CA THR A 554 -8.67 -3.19 7.39
C THR A 554 -7.41 -2.31 7.40
N SER A 555 -6.80 -1.99 6.25
CA SER A 555 -5.64 -1.09 6.20
C SER A 555 -5.99 0.33 6.64
N THR A 556 -7.09 0.89 6.13
CA THR A 556 -7.61 2.18 6.60
C THR A 556 -8.10 2.08 8.05
N GLY A 557 -8.76 0.95 8.38
CA GLY A 557 -9.18 0.66 9.75
C GLY A 557 -8.01 0.65 10.74
N ARG A 558 -6.88 0.02 10.38
CA ARG A 558 -5.64 0.05 11.19
C ARG A 558 -5.17 1.47 11.46
N ALA A 559 -5.17 2.32 10.42
CA ALA A 559 -4.74 3.70 10.56
C ALA A 559 -5.61 4.48 11.54
N VAL A 560 -6.93 4.34 11.44
CA VAL A 560 -7.90 4.99 12.32
C VAL A 560 -7.80 4.44 13.74
N THR A 561 -7.79 3.11 13.88
CA THR A 561 -7.79 2.43 15.18
C THR A 561 -6.55 2.78 16.00
N PHE A 562 -5.36 2.54 15.45
CA PHE A 562 -4.15 2.79 16.22
C PHE A 562 -3.81 4.28 16.35
N GLY A 563 -4.37 5.16 15.50
CA GLY A 563 -4.35 6.59 15.76
C GLY A 563 -5.16 6.97 17.00
N TYR A 564 -6.37 6.45 17.10
CA TYR A 564 -7.25 6.63 18.26
C TYR A 564 -6.66 6.04 19.54
N VAL A 565 -6.22 4.78 19.48
CA VAL A 565 -5.63 4.05 20.62
C VAL A 565 -4.35 4.73 21.11
N ALA A 566 -3.46 5.16 20.21
CA ALA A 566 -2.24 5.88 20.57
C ALA A 566 -2.52 7.16 21.36
N ALA A 567 -3.49 7.94 20.90
CA ALA A 567 -3.89 9.17 21.60
C ALA A 567 -4.50 8.85 22.99
N THR A 568 -5.37 7.83 23.07
CA THR A 568 -5.95 7.39 24.35
C THR A 568 -4.86 6.97 25.34
N HIS A 569 -3.95 6.08 24.92
CA HIS A 569 -2.88 5.59 25.77
C HIS A 569 -1.90 6.71 26.16
N ALA A 570 -1.48 7.57 25.24
CA ALA A 570 -0.57 8.67 25.53
C ALA A 570 -1.12 9.65 26.58
N LEU A 571 -2.43 9.89 26.56
CA LEU A 571 -3.06 10.85 27.46
C LEU A 571 -3.47 10.23 28.81
N LYS A 572 -3.95 9.00 28.81
CA LYS A 572 -4.59 8.37 30.00
C LYS A 572 -3.76 7.24 30.61
N GLY A 573 -2.82 6.65 29.86
CA GLY A 573 -2.07 5.48 30.29
C GLY A 573 -2.90 4.20 30.31
N GLU A 574 -4.00 4.16 29.54
CA GLU A 574 -4.97 3.05 29.47
C GLU A 574 -4.97 2.41 28.09
#